data_cf450d193b0adb7622d56d68a35e8b17
#
_entry.id   cf450d193b0adb7622d56d68a35e8b17
#
_cell.length_a   1.000
_cell.length_b   1.000
_cell.length_c   1.000
_cell.angle_alpha   90.00
_cell.angle_beta   90.00
_cell.angle_gamma   90.00
#
_symmetry.space_group_name_H-M   'P 1'
#
loop_
_entity.id
_entity.type
_entity.pdbx_description
1 polymer ?
#
loop_
_entity_poly.entity_id
_entity_poly.type
_entity_poly.pdbx_seq_one_letter_code
_entity_poly.pdbx_strand_id
1 'polypeptide(L)'
;MIKKYFFLDGMPRAGNTLLSTILNQNPDMQTSANSLIMGLLHKINSSKSIELFTNFPDHKSLDNVMENIIPSYYKDWNYKYIIDRSNVGLGNIINILDKYLKNDLKIIVLDRKLEDIISSFIKAHKNWNLPIENQVQHLLRPNGQIFNGMASTKNLKNPQFKNITHFVMYEDLVNDPEQTING
;
A
#
# COMPACT_ATOMS: atom_id res chain seq x y z
N MET A 1 -19.11 9.10 13.97
CA MET A 1 -18.89 8.96 12.51
C MET A 1 -18.35 7.56 12.24
N ILE A 2 -18.96 6.80 11.32
CA ILE A 2 -18.44 5.49 10.90
C ILE A 2 -17.34 5.75 9.88
N LYS A 3 -16.11 5.34 10.19
CA LYS A 3 -14.95 5.48 9.31
C LYS A 3 -14.89 4.31 8.31
N LYS A 4 -14.50 4.59 7.07
CA LYS A 4 -14.17 3.58 6.06
C LYS A 4 -12.68 3.64 5.73
N TYR A 5 -12.07 2.47 5.59
CA TYR A 5 -10.64 2.33 5.37
C TYR A 5 -10.39 1.81 3.96
N PHE A 6 -9.53 2.48 3.24
CA PHE A 6 -9.04 2.14 1.91
C PHE A 6 -7.54 2.03 1.95
N PHE A 7 -6.95 1.41 0.93
CA PHE A 7 -5.50 1.27 0.83
C PHE A 7 -5.03 1.84 -0.51
N LEU A 8 -3.88 2.48 -0.48
CA LEU A 8 -3.19 2.97 -1.66
C LEU A 8 -1.85 2.25 -1.77
N ASP A 9 -1.74 1.37 -2.76
CA ASP A 9 -0.50 0.70 -3.15
C ASP A 9 0.05 1.33 -4.44
N GLY A 10 1.33 1.20 -4.67
CA GLY A 10 1.98 1.63 -5.88
C GLY A 10 3.49 1.67 -5.70
N MET A 11 4.21 1.44 -6.79
CA MET A 11 5.66 1.50 -6.77
C MET A 11 6.15 2.87 -6.26
N PRO A 12 7.28 2.92 -5.56
CA PRO A 12 7.92 4.19 -5.25
C PRO A 12 8.13 4.99 -6.54
N ARG A 13 7.90 6.30 -6.51
CA ARG A 13 7.99 7.21 -7.68
C ARG A 13 6.88 6.99 -8.74
N ALA A 14 5.88 6.18 -8.50
CA ALA A 14 4.73 6.04 -9.38
C ALA A 14 3.78 7.26 -9.35
N GLY A 15 3.94 8.18 -8.41
CA GLY A 15 3.05 9.36 -8.27
C GLY A 15 2.10 9.26 -7.08
N ASN A 16 2.33 8.34 -6.14
CA ASN A 16 1.47 8.14 -4.97
C ASN A 16 1.22 9.43 -4.18
N THR A 17 2.20 10.34 -4.10
CA THR A 17 2.03 11.64 -3.42
C THR A 17 1.08 12.55 -4.19
N LEU A 18 1.15 12.57 -5.53
CA LEU A 18 0.23 13.34 -6.37
C LEU A 18 -1.21 12.85 -6.17
N LEU A 19 -1.44 11.54 -6.29
CA LEU A 19 -2.77 10.96 -6.08
C LEU A 19 -3.28 11.25 -4.67
N SER A 20 -2.44 11.09 -3.64
CA SER A 20 -2.81 11.44 -2.25
C SER A 20 -3.22 12.90 -2.12
N THR A 21 -2.51 13.83 -2.77
CA THR A 21 -2.83 15.25 -2.74
C THR A 21 -4.18 15.55 -3.41
N ILE A 22 -4.47 14.88 -4.52
CA ILE A 22 -5.78 15.03 -5.21
C ILE A 22 -6.91 14.48 -4.33
N LEU A 23 -6.76 13.28 -3.78
CA LEU A 23 -7.77 12.68 -2.91
C LEU A 23 -8.03 13.51 -1.64
N ASN A 24 -6.99 14.11 -1.07
CA ASN A 24 -7.10 14.97 0.12
C ASN A 24 -7.77 16.32 -0.14
N GLN A 25 -8.10 16.68 -1.41
CA GLN A 25 -8.94 17.85 -1.71
C GLN A 25 -10.39 17.62 -1.28
N ASN A 26 -10.82 16.37 -1.15
CA ASN A 26 -12.11 16.05 -0.58
C ASN A 26 -12.02 16.18 0.95
N PRO A 27 -12.84 17.07 1.60
CA PRO A 27 -12.76 17.31 3.04
C PRO A 27 -13.09 16.08 3.90
N ASP A 28 -13.77 15.10 3.35
CA ASP A 28 -14.11 13.85 4.04
C ASP A 28 -12.99 12.79 3.96
N MET A 29 -11.94 13.04 3.16
CA MET A 29 -10.87 12.09 2.87
C MET A 29 -9.53 12.52 3.47
N GLN A 30 -8.76 11.55 3.95
CA GLN A 30 -7.37 11.78 4.34
C GLN A 30 -6.52 10.55 4.00
N THR A 31 -5.43 10.80 3.29
CA THR A 31 -4.42 9.78 2.95
C THR A 31 -3.24 9.87 3.91
N SER A 32 -2.77 8.75 4.46
CA SER A 32 -1.52 8.70 5.23
C SER A 32 -0.31 8.94 4.33
N ALA A 33 0.76 9.53 4.86
CA ALA A 33 2.01 9.65 4.11
C ALA A 33 2.68 8.28 3.89
N ASN A 34 2.90 7.55 4.95
CA ASN A 34 3.25 6.13 5.07
C ASN A 34 2.78 5.67 6.45
N SER A 35 2.37 4.42 6.58
CA SER A 35 1.94 3.87 7.86
C SER A 35 2.78 2.68 8.28
N LEU A 36 2.72 2.35 9.56
CA LEU A 36 3.32 1.14 10.11
C LEU A 36 2.34 -0.05 10.13
N ILE A 37 1.08 0.16 9.73
CA ILE A 37 -0.01 -0.81 9.87
C ILE A 37 0.35 -2.17 9.26
N MET A 38 0.87 -2.19 8.03
CA MET A 38 1.22 -3.45 7.37
C MET A 38 2.33 -4.19 8.10
N GLY A 39 3.32 -3.46 8.61
CA GLY A 39 4.39 -4.04 9.44
C GLY A 39 3.87 -4.60 10.76
N LEU A 40 2.93 -3.91 11.41
CA LEU A 40 2.31 -4.37 12.65
C LEU A 40 1.44 -5.61 12.41
N LEU A 41 0.57 -5.59 11.41
CA LEU A 41 -0.26 -6.73 11.02
C LEU A 41 0.59 -7.96 10.71
N HIS A 42 1.67 -7.79 9.94
CA HIS A 42 2.59 -8.87 9.63
C HIS A 42 3.24 -9.45 10.89
N LYS A 43 3.78 -8.59 11.76
CA LYS A 43 4.43 -9.01 13.01
C LYS A 43 3.47 -9.73 13.94
N ILE A 44 2.27 -9.20 14.14
CA ILE A 44 1.26 -9.83 14.99
C ILE A 44 0.82 -11.18 14.38
N ASN A 45 0.58 -11.23 13.08
CA ASN A 45 0.23 -12.50 12.44
C ASN A 45 1.37 -13.54 12.54
N SER A 46 2.63 -13.10 12.42
CA SER A 46 3.80 -13.98 12.54
C SER A 46 4.01 -14.49 13.95
N SER A 47 3.47 -13.81 14.99
CA SER A 47 3.57 -14.31 16.38
C SER A 47 2.81 -15.62 16.61
N LYS A 48 1.93 -16.03 15.68
CA LYS A 48 1.25 -17.33 15.72
C LYS A 48 2.20 -18.54 15.60
N SER A 49 3.41 -18.30 15.10
CA SER A 49 4.43 -19.35 14.95
C SER A 49 5.46 -19.39 16.08
N ILE A 50 5.41 -18.48 17.05
CA ILE A 50 6.32 -18.50 18.20
C ILE A 50 5.92 -19.59 19.20
N GLU A 51 6.90 -20.15 19.90
CA GLU A 51 6.73 -21.26 20.86
C GLU A 51 5.67 -20.94 21.93
N LEU A 52 5.68 -19.72 22.49
CA LEU A 52 4.70 -19.31 23.49
C LEU A 52 3.26 -19.45 22.96
N PHE A 53 2.99 -18.98 21.73
CA PHE A 53 1.65 -19.07 21.16
C PHE A 53 1.28 -20.48 20.75
N THR A 54 2.24 -21.28 20.25
CA THR A 54 1.97 -22.68 19.88
C THR A 54 1.67 -23.55 21.10
N ASN A 55 2.29 -23.27 22.24
CA ASN A 55 2.05 -23.99 23.49
C ASN A 55 0.78 -23.53 24.23
N PHE A 56 0.44 -22.23 24.10
CA PHE A 56 -0.73 -21.62 24.76
C PHE A 56 -1.51 -20.78 23.75
N PRO A 57 -2.21 -21.40 22.78
CA PRO A 57 -2.87 -20.67 21.71
C PRO A 57 -4.13 -19.96 22.19
N ASP A 58 -4.18 -18.63 22.04
CA ASP A 58 -5.37 -17.81 22.20
C ASP A 58 -5.68 -17.06 20.91
N HIS A 59 -6.24 -17.79 19.95
CA HIS A 59 -6.59 -17.25 18.63
C HIS A 59 -7.63 -16.13 18.73
N LYS A 60 -8.60 -16.24 19.65
CA LYS A 60 -9.68 -15.24 19.78
C LYS A 60 -9.14 -13.88 20.22
N SER A 61 -8.30 -13.86 21.25
CA SER A 61 -7.69 -12.60 21.71
C SER A 61 -6.79 -11.99 20.65
N LEU A 62 -6.03 -12.81 19.94
CA LEU A 62 -5.17 -12.34 18.86
C LEU A 62 -5.98 -11.80 17.67
N ASP A 63 -7.07 -12.46 17.28
CA ASP A 63 -7.97 -12.00 16.22
C ASP A 63 -8.66 -10.67 16.63
N ASN A 64 -9.04 -10.49 17.89
CA ASN A 64 -9.56 -9.20 18.41
C ASN A 64 -8.52 -8.07 18.26
N VAL A 65 -7.25 -8.33 18.51
CA VAL A 65 -6.16 -7.33 18.28
C VAL A 65 -6.07 -7.00 16.81
N MET A 66 -6.07 -8.01 15.94
CA MET A 66 -5.97 -7.83 14.49
C MET A 66 -7.15 -7.02 13.91
N GLU A 67 -8.38 -7.30 14.35
CA GLU A 67 -9.58 -6.57 13.91
C GLU A 67 -9.56 -5.09 14.33
N ASN A 68 -8.97 -4.79 15.49
CA ASN A 68 -8.96 -3.45 16.04
C ASN A 68 -7.72 -2.62 15.74
N ILE A 69 -6.69 -3.17 15.08
CA ILE A 69 -5.44 -2.45 14.87
C ILE A 69 -5.62 -1.22 13.99
N ILE A 70 -6.35 -1.32 12.88
CA ILE A 70 -6.60 -0.21 11.95
C ILE A 70 -7.51 0.85 12.59
N PRO A 71 -8.67 0.49 13.16
CA PRO A 71 -9.50 1.45 13.87
C PRO A 71 -8.78 2.16 15.00
N SER A 72 -7.96 1.46 15.77
CA SER A 72 -7.18 2.04 16.88
C SER A 72 -6.07 2.97 16.38
N TYR A 73 -5.38 2.61 15.30
CA TYR A 73 -4.31 3.41 14.72
C TYR A 73 -4.81 4.76 14.21
N TYR A 74 -5.99 4.78 13.59
CA TYR A 74 -6.62 5.99 13.04
C TYR A 74 -7.73 6.56 13.94
N LYS A 75 -7.74 6.22 15.23
CA LYS A 75 -8.81 6.64 16.16
C LYS A 75 -9.05 8.14 16.14
N ASP A 76 -7.99 8.93 16.18
CA ASP A 76 -8.04 10.39 16.33
C ASP A 76 -8.12 11.13 14.98
N TRP A 77 -8.18 10.43 13.88
CA TRP A 77 -8.38 11.05 12.56
C TRP A 77 -9.87 11.36 12.34
N ASN A 78 -10.22 12.63 12.18
CA ASN A 78 -11.60 13.09 12.02
C ASN A 78 -12.07 13.13 10.55
N TYR A 79 -11.85 12.03 9.82
CA TYR A 79 -12.24 11.87 8.43
C TYR A 79 -13.14 10.65 8.26
N LYS A 80 -14.08 10.73 7.31
CA LYS A 80 -14.99 9.64 6.98
C LYS A 80 -14.29 8.54 6.19
N TYR A 81 -13.40 8.93 5.28
CA TYR A 81 -12.63 8.02 4.43
C TYR A 81 -11.15 8.16 4.75
N ILE A 82 -10.54 7.10 5.20
CA ILE A 82 -9.12 7.04 5.54
C ILE A 82 -8.44 6.12 4.54
N ILE A 83 -7.42 6.64 3.87
CA ILE A 83 -6.66 5.91 2.85
C ILE A 83 -5.26 5.65 3.40
N ASP A 84 -4.99 4.40 3.76
CA ASP A 84 -3.69 3.97 4.22
C ASP A 84 -2.75 3.74 3.03
N ARG A 85 -1.65 4.48 2.99
CA ARG A 85 -0.64 4.33 1.94
C ARG A 85 0.42 3.32 2.39
N SER A 86 0.40 2.13 1.77
CA SER A 86 1.31 1.04 2.10
C SER A 86 1.31 -0.06 1.03
N ASN A 87 2.38 -0.87 1.00
CA ASN A 87 2.52 -1.97 0.04
C ASN A 87 1.70 -3.19 0.50
N VAL A 88 0.39 -3.17 0.22
CA VAL A 88 -0.54 -4.23 0.64
C VAL A 88 -0.42 -5.52 -0.17
N GLY A 89 0.08 -5.44 -1.39
CA GLY A 89 0.30 -6.61 -2.26
C GLY A 89 1.53 -7.44 -1.90
N LEU A 90 2.35 -7.05 -0.91
CA LEU A 90 3.53 -7.81 -0.51
C LEU A 90 3.21 -8.99 0.43
N GLY A 91 3.82 -10.12 0.14
CA GLY A 91 3.71 -11.32 0.98
C GLY A 91 2.26 -11.76 1.16
N ASN A 92 1.85 -11.97 2.41
CA ASN A 92 0.51 -12.44 2.78
C ASN A 92 -0.41 -11.32 3.31
N ILE A 93 -0.02 -10.05 3.16
CA ILE A 93 -0.74 -8.92 3.76
C ILE A 93 -2.16 -8.81 3.23
N ILE A 94 -2.37 -8.96 1.93
CA ILE A 94 -3.70 -8.88 1.32
C ILE A 94 -4.67 -9.91 1.91
N ASN A 95 -4.23 -11.14 2.15
CA ASN A 95 -5.06 -12.19 2.76
C ASN A 95 -5.35 -11.88 4.24
N ILE A 96 -4.40 -11.26 4.94
CA ILE A 96 -4.61 -10.80 6.32
C ILE A 96 -5.67 -9.70 6.35
N LEU A 97 -5.56 -8.71 5.47
CA LEU A 97 -6.54 -7.62 5.37
C LEU A 97 -7.92 -8.13 4.99
N ASP A 98 -8.02 -9.02 4.01
CA ASP A 98 -9.29 -9.63 3.57
C ASP A 98 -9.97 -10.39 4.71
N LYS A 99 -9.20 -11.16 5.50
CA LYS A 99 -9.72 -11.87 6.68
C LYS A 99 -10.34 -10.92 7.71
N TYR A 100 -9.69 -9.79 8.00
CA TYR A 100 -10.09 -8.93 9.14
C TYR A 100 -10.95 -7.73 8.73
N LEU A 101 -10.87 -7.26 7.48
CA LEU A 101 -11.76 -6.23 6.93
C LEU A 101 -12.98 -6.81 6.22
N LYS A 102 -12.98 -8.13 5.97
CA LYS A 102 -14.07 -8.85 5.30
C LYS A 102 -14.37 -8.20 3.93
N ASN A 103 -15.63 -7.96 3.62
CA ASN A 103 -16.07 -7.44 2.31
C ASN A 103 -15.76 -5.93 2.09
N ASP A 104 -15.16 -5.26 3.08
CA ASP A 104 -14.88 -3.82 3.01
C ASP A 104 -13.46 -3.49 2.47
N LEU A 105 -12.64 -4.51 2.14
CA LEU A 105 -11.31 -4.29 1.59
C LEU A 105 -11.40 -3.69 0.19
N LYS A 106 -10.81 -2.50 0.01
CA LYS A 106 -10.64 -1.83 -1.29
C LYS A 106 -9.24 -1.24 -1.37
N ILE A 107 -8.60 -1.45 -2.51
CA ILE A 107 -7.20 -1.07 -2.75
C ILE A 107 -7.14 -0.28 -4.06
N ILE A 108 -6.64 0.94 -3.99
CA ILE A 108 -6.26 1.73 -5.16
C ILE A 108 -4.80 1.37 -5.47
N VAL A 109 -4.52 1.02 -6.71
CA VAL A 109 -3.16 0.66 -7.15
C VAL A 109 -2.72 1.66 -8.20
N LEU A 110 -1.74 2.51 -7.86
CA LEU A 110 -1.18 3.44 -8.82
C LEU A 110 -0.07 2.74 -9.62
N ASP A 111 -0.30 2.59 -10.92
CA ASP A 111 0.63 1.97 -11.86
C ASP A 111 1.28 3.03 -12.75
N ARG A 112 2.54 2.81 -13.13
CA ARG A 112 3.34 3.70 -13.99
C ARG A 112 4.37 2.90 -14.75
N LYS A 113 4.77 3.35 -15.92
CA LYS A 113 5.84 2.73 -16.70
C LYS A 113 7.14 2.64 -15.90
N LEU A 114 7.76 1.45 -15.90
CA LEU A 114 8.95 1.17 -15.09
C LEU A 114 10.12 2.08 -15.44
N GLU A 115 10.30 2.37 -16.73
CA GLU A 115 11.35 3.25 -17.24
C GLU A 115 11.24 4.67 -16.67
N ASP A 116 10.02 5.18 -16.54
CA ASP A 116 9.75 6.50 -15.97
C ASP A 116 9.99 6.53 -14.46
N ILE A 117 9.66 5.43 -13.76
CA ILE A 117 9.97 5.26 -12.34
C ILE A 117 11.49 5.29 -12.13
N ILE A 118 12.24 4.49 -12.89
CA ILE A 118 13.71 4.42 -12.80
C ILE A 118 14.33 5.79 -13.11
N SER A 119 13.90 6.44 -14.20
CA SER A 119 14.35 7.79 -14.55
C SER A 119 14.07 8.80 -13.44
N SER A 120 12.89 8.74 -12.81
CA SER A 120 12.53 9.59 -11.68
C SER A 120 13.40 9.36 -10.44
N PHE A 121 13.77 8.10 -10.17
CA PHE A 121 14.71 7.77 -9.10
C PHE A 121 16.09 8.35 -9.34
N ILE A 122 16.66 8.12 -10.53
CA ILE A 122 17.99 8.63 -10.92
C ILE A 122 18.03 10.15 -10.81
N LYS A 123 16.99 10.84 -11.32
CA LYS A 123 16.87 12.31 -11.23
C LYS A 123 16.79 12.82 -9.78
N ALA A 124 16.13 12.09 -8.90
CA ALA A 124 15.98 12.48 -7.50
C ALA A 124 17.25 12.28 -6.67
N HIS A 125 18.10 11.32 -7.08
CA HIS A 125 19.34 10.98 -6.38
C HIS A 125 20.57 11.54 -7.09
N LYS A 126 20.56 12.85 -7.37
CA LYS A 126 21.65 13.56 -8.09
C LYS A 126 23.07 13.35 -7.53
N ASN A 127 23.18 12.91 -6.27
CA ASN A 127 24.46 12.69 -5.57
C ASN A 127 24.95 11.24 -5.66
N TRP A 128 24.30 10.38 -6.43
CA TRP A 128 24.83 9.06 -6.68
C TRP A 128 25.99 9.14 -7.70
N ASN A 129 27.22 9.18 -7.18
CA ASN A 129 28.44 9.13 -8.00
C ASN A 129 28.69 7.72 -8.57
N LEU A 130 27.68 7.12 -9.19
CA LEU A 130 27.75 5.80 -9.80
C LEU A 130 27.35 5.91 -11.28
N PRO A 131 27.95 5.09 -12.17
CA PRO A 131 27.48 4.90 -13.53
C PRO A 131 25.97 4.56 -13.55
N ILE A 132 25.27 4.97 -14.59
CA ILE A 132 23.80 4.78 -14.69
C ILE A 132 23.44 3.30 -14.59
N GLU A 133 24.21 2.43 -15.22
CA GLU A 133 24.02 0.97 -15.19
C GLU A 133 24.03 0.43 -13.75
N ASN A 134 24.97 0.89 -12.95
CA ASN A 134 25.08 0.49 -11.54
C ASN A 134 23.93 1.03 -10.70
N GLN A 135 23.44 2.25 -10.99
CA GLN A 135 22.25 2.81 -10.34
C GLN A 135 21.02 1.97 -10.67
N VAL A 136 20.82 1.60 -11.92
CA VAL A 136 19.70 0.74 -12.36
C VAL A 136 19.77 -0.63 -11.69
N GLN A 137 20.95 -1.27 -11.69
CA GLN A 137 21.13 -2.56 -11.00
C GLN A 137 20.83 -2.46 -9.52
N HIS A 138 21.26 -1.38 -8.86
CA HIS A 138 20.96 -1.15 -7.44
C HIS A 138 19.46 -1.00 -7.17
N LEU A 139 18.74 -0.29 -8.05
CA LEU A 139 17.28 -0.08 -7.92
C LEU A 139 16.49 -1.38 -8.13
N LEU A 140 16.92 -2.21 -9.06
CA LEU A 140 16.26 -3.47 -9.44
C LEU A 140 16.73 -4.68 -8.63
N ARG A 141 17.68 -4.50 -7.70
CA ARG A 141 18.20 -5.62 -6.89
C ARG A 141 17.08 -6.35 -6.14
N PRO A 142 17.21 -7.66 -5.89
CA PRO A 142 16.28 -8.41 -5.05
C PRO A 142 16.06 -7.73 -3.69
N ASN A 143 14.82 -7.69 -3.23
CA ASN A 143 14.40 -7.01 -1.99
C ASN A 143 14.60 -5.48 -1.99
N GLY A 144 14.96 -4.88 -3.11
CA GLY A 144 14.98 -3.43 -3.28
C GLY A 144 13.59 -2.82 -3.36
N GLN A 145 13.51 -1.49 -3.23
CA GLN A 145 12.20 -0.81 -3.21
C GLN A 145 11.41 -0.99 -4.51
N ILE A 146 12.07 -0.90 -5.68
CA ILE A 146 11.40 -1.12 -6.97
C ILE A 146 11.00 -2.57 -7.12
N PHE A 147 11.90 -3.52 -6.78
CA PHE A 147 11.61 -4.94 -6.84
C PHE A 147 10.38 -5.31 -6.00
N ASN A 148 10.32 -4.83 -4.75
CA ASN A 148 9.18 -5.06 -3.88
C ASN A 148 7.91 -4.39 -4.42
N GLY A 149 7.99 -3.18 -4.95
CA GLY A 149 6.86 -2.51 -5.58
C GLY A 149 6.32 -3.28 -6.79
N MET A 150 7.21 -3.78 -7.67
CA MET A 150 6.83 -4.64 -8.80
C MET A 150 6.15 -5.93 -8.33
N ALA A 151 6.71 -6.58 -7.30
CA ALA A 151 6.14 -7.80 -6.74
C ALA A 151 4.74 -7.55 -6.15
N SER A 152 4.56 -6.42 -5.44
CA SER A 152 3.26 -5.98 -4.90
C SER A 152 2.25 -5.77 -6.03
N THR A 153 2.58 -4.94 -7.01
CA THR A 153 1.70 -4.65 -8.16
C THR A 153 1.34 -5.92 -8.94
N LYS A 154 2.33 -6.79 -9.19
CA LYS A 154 2.10 -8.07 -9.87
C LYS A 154 1.12 -8.97 -9.10
N ASN A 155 1.27 -9.04 -7.78
CA ASN A 155 0.36 -9.83 -6.94
C ASN A 155 -1.07 -9.25 -6.99
N LEU A 156 -1.22 -7.92 -6.91
CA LEU A 156 -2.51 -7.24 -6.96
C LEU A 156 -3.21 -7.36 -8.33
N LYS A 157 -2.48 -7.60 -9.41
CA LYS A 157 -3.02 -7.91 -10.76
C LYS A 157 -3.61 -9.33 -10.87
N ASN A 158 -3.46 -10.18 -9.84
CA ASN A 158 -4.07 -11.52 -9.86
C ASN A 158 -5.59 -11.41 -9.98
N PRO A 159 -6.24 -12.16 -10.87
CA PRO A 159 -7.70 -12.14 -11.08
C PRO A 159 -8.54 -12.33 -9.80
N GLN A 160 -8.04 -13.07 -8.83
CA GLN A 160 -8.73 -13.26 -7.54
C GLN A 160 -8.97 -11.95 -6.78
N PHE A 161 -8.17 -10.90 -7.03
CA PHE A 161 -8.27 -9.60 -6.35
C PHE A 161 -9.00 -8.54 -7.19
N LYS A 162 -9.52 -8.89 -8.37
CA LYS A 162 -10.17 -7.95 -9.29
C LYS A 162 -11.30 -7.13 -8.64
N ASN A 163 -12.05 -7.73 -7.73
CA ASN A 163 -13.21 -7.07 -7.10
C ASN A 163 -12.83 -6.11 -5.95
N ILE A 164 -11.58 -6.16 -5.49
CA ILE A 164 -11.09 -5.34 -4.38
C ILE A 164 -10.00 -4.36 -4.82
N THR A 165 -9.47 -4.48 -6.04
CA THR A 165 -8.42 -3.59 -6.58
C THR A 165 -8.98 -2.69 -7.67
N HIS A 166 -8.57 -1.41 -7.65
CA HIS A 166 -8.81 -0.44 -8.71
C HIS A 166 -7.46 0.12 -9.17
N PHE A 167 -7.13 -0.09 -10.45
CA PHE A 167 -5.87 0.37 -11.03
C PHE A 167 -6.04 1.75 -11.64
N VAL A 168 -5.16 2.67 -11.26
CA VAL A 168 -5.05 4.03 -11.80
C VAL A 168 -3.71 4.14 -12.52
N MET A 169 -3.72 4.51 -13.79
CA MET A 169 -2.49 4.79 -14.53
C MET A 169 -2.01 6.20 -14.22
N TYR A 170 -0.73 6.35 -13.93
CA TYR A 170 -0.14 7.67 -13.66
C TYR A 170 -0.30 8.63 -14.84
N GLU A 171 -0.16 8.12 -16.05
CA GLU A 171 -0.28 8.89 -17.29
C GLU A 171 -1.71 9.47 -17.45
N ASP A 172 -2.73 8.69 -17.15
CA ASP A 172 -4.13 9.15 -17.19
C ASP A 172 -4.38 10.19 -16.09
N LEU A 173 -3.87 9.95 -14.88
CA LEU A 173 -4.00 10.85 -13.75
C LEU A 173 -3.38 12.24 -14.03
N VAL A 174 -2.28 12.30 -14.80
CA VAL A 174 -1.61 13.56 -15.16
C VAL A 174 -2.30 14.26 -16.32
N ASN A 175 -2.80 13.50 -17.30
CA ASN A 175 -3.44 14.04 -18.49
C ASN A 175 -4.85 14.56 -18.21
N ASP A 176 -5.65 13.82 -17.46
CA ASP A 176 -7.02 14.18 -17.08
C ASP A 176 -7.35 13.67 -15.67
N PRO A 177 -6.91 14.42 -14.63
CA PRO A 177 -7.15 14.02 -13.23
C PRO A 177 -8.63 13.92 -12.89
N GLU A 178 -9.46 14.81 -13.44
CA GLU A 178 -10.90 14.88 -13.14
C GLU A 178 -11.62 13.62 -13.66
N GLN A 179 -11.42 13.28 -14.92
CA GLN A 179 -11.99 12.07 -15.49
C GLN A 179 -11.45 10.80 -14.81
N THR A 180 -10.14 10.76 -14.49
CA THR A 180 -9.50 9.60 -13.88
C THR A 180 -10.04 9.30 -12.47
N ILE A 181 -10.43 10.33 -11.73
CA ILE A 181 -10.94 10.16 -10.34
C ILE A 181 -12.45 9.92 -10.31
N ASN A 182 -13.21 10.47 -11.25
CA ASN A 182 -14.68 10.41 -11.26
C ASN A 182 -15.23 9.27 -12.15
N GLY A 183 -14.42 8.67 -13.01
CA GLY A 183 -14.79 7.56 -13.89
C GLY A 183 -14.67 6.23 -13.21
#